data_3e37e095659820be30267e4d95df1c74
#
_entry.id   3e37e095659820be30267e4d95df1c74
#
_cell.length_a   1.000
_cell.length_b   1.000
_cell.length_c   1.000
_cell.angle_alpha   90.00
_cell.angle_beta   90.00
_cell.angle_gamma   90.00
#
_symmetry.space_group_name_H-M   'P 1'
#
loop_
_entity.id
_entity.type
_entity.pdbx_description
1 polymer ?
#
loop_
_entity_poly.entity_id
_entity_poly.type
_entity_poly.pdbx_seq_one_letter_code
_entity_poly.pdbx_strand_id
1 'polypeptide(L)'
;LQVAAYGAMQVRPGSRVTREELQRDLNAIQATGWFSDVRINPVNGPLGVQVVVQVEPFPTLSRVELDPVSEELPDEVVEEIFSPDYGRTLNLNDLQKRMKDLQAWYAGQGYSLARISGPERVSPEGVVTLKLIQGSVAGVEVDFLNSEGNSTDENGDPIRGKTKEWVVIREISVQPGDTFNRNKLEKDIKRLYGTQLFSDVKVTLKPVPEQPGDVVIVLGIVEQSTGQLSGGLGYSQSQGVFGQVQLQDSNFFGRAWNIGLNVTYGQYGGLANLNFTDPWIKGDKHRTSFRGSLFLSQQVPQVFQSEDSGN
;
A
#
# COMPACT_ATOMS: atom_id res chain seq x y z
N LEU A 1 -24.35 34.96 14.09
CA LEU A 1 -24.49 33.83 14.99
C LEU A 1 -25.92 33.75 15.61
N GLN A 2 -26.47 34.85 16.17
CA GLN A 2 -27.85 34.84 16.70
C GLN A 2 -28.89 34.47 15.64
N VAL A 3 -28.75 34.95 14.41
CA VAL A 3 -29.62 34.60 13.27
C VAL A 3 -29.50 33.09 12.93
N ALA A 4 -28.31 32.52 13.02
CA ALA A 4 -28.07 31.12 12.76
C ALA A 4 -28.75 30.25 13.85
N ALA A 5 -28.63 30.62 15.13
CA ALA A 5 -29.29 29.90 16.22
C ALA A 5 -30.81 29.97 16.09
N TYR A 6 -31.38 31.17 15.89
CA TYR A 6 -32.83 31.35 15.73
C TYR A 6 -33.37 30.67 14.46
N GLY A 7 -32.61 30.71 13.38
CA GLY A 7 -32.99 30.06 12.12
C GLY A 7 -33.07 28.53 12.22
N ALA A 8 -32.24 27.92 13.05
CA ALA A 8 -32.22 26.47 13.28
C ALA A 8 -33.39 25.96 14.14
N MET A 9 -33.99 26.84 14.96
CA MET A 9 -35.12 26.47 15.82
C MET A 9 -36.41 26.30 15.02
N GLN A 10 -37.26 25.38 15.45
CA GLN A 10 -38.64 25.19 14.94
C GLN A 10 -39.67 25.88 15.84
N VAL A 11 -39.40 25.93 17.15
CA VAL A 11 -40.28 26.62 18.11
C VAL A 11 -40.34 28.11 17.80
N ARG A 12 -41.57 28.65 17.75
CA ARG A 12 -41.85 30.08 17.46
C ARG A 12 -42.70 30.71 18.55
N PRO A 13 -42.60 32.04 18.75
CA PRO A 13 -43.45 32.75 19.71
C PRO A 13 -44.94 32.50 19.46
N GLY A 14 -45.69 32.23 20.53
CA GLY A 14 -47.12 31.96 20.47
C GLY A 14 -47.53 30.49 20.26
N SER A 15 -46.58 29.58 20.04
CA SER A 15 -46.84 28.13 19.97
C SER A 15 -46.81 27.49 21.35
N ARG A 16 -47.55 26.37 21.50
CA ARG A 16 -47.38 25.49 22.69
C ARG A 16 -46.05 24.72 22.48
N VAL A 17 -45.30 24.61 23.55
CA VAL A 17 -43.94 24.01 23.52
C VAL A 17 -43.91 22.80 24.44
N THR A 18 -43.41 21.68 23.90
CA THR A 18 -43.09 20.48 24.67
C THR A 18 -41.60 20.38 24.99
N ARG A 19 -41.24 19.60 25.98
CA ARG A 19 -39.82 19.33 26.32
C ARG A 19 -39.05 18.69 25.13
N GLU A 20 -39.71 17.83 24.39
CA GLU A 20 -39.13 17.14 23.23
C GLU A 20 -38.86 18.10 22.06
N GLU A 21 -39.72 19.10 21.86
CA GLU A 21 -39.50 20.16 20.85
C GLU A 21 -38.32 21.05 21.23
N LEU A 22 -38.18 21.43 22.50
CA LEU A 22 -37.02 22.18 22.96
C LEU A 22 -35.72 21.38 22.81
N GLN A 23 -35.75 20.07 23.08
CA GLN A 23 -34.59 19.22 22.90
C GLN A 23 -34.22 19.08 21.40
N ARG A 24 -35.20 18.99 20.50
CA ARG A 24 -34.94 19.00 19.06
C ARG A 24 -34.32 20.32 18.59
N ASP A 25 -34.81 21.44 19.08
CA ASP A 25 -34.27 22.77 18.78
C ASP A 25 -32.83 22.93 19.31
N LEU A 26 -32.55 22.45 20.53
CA LEU A 26 -31.19 22.41 21.08
C LEU A 26 -30.24 21.63 20.16
N ASN A 27 -30.65 20.42 19.77
CA ASN A 27 -29.85 19.59 18.85
C ASN A 27 -29.68 20.26 17.48
N ALA A 28 -30.71 20.92 16.97
CA ALA A 28 -30.67 21.64 15.70
C ALA A 28 -29.69 22.83 15.74
N ILE A 29 -29.67 23.59 16.85
CA ILE A 29 -28.70 24.68 17.04
C ILE A 29 -27.28 24.13 17.14
N GLN A 30 -27.04 23.07 17.93
CA GLN A 30 -25.73 22.43 18.02
C GLN A 30 -25.27 21.89 16.64
N ALA A 31 -26.17 21.29 15.86
CA ALA A 31 -25.86 20.77 14.53
C ALA A 31 -25.43 21.87 13.51
N THR A 32 -25.68 23.15 13.80
CA THR A 32 -25.15 24.24 12.96
C THR A 32 -23.63 24.34 13.00
N GLY A 33 -22.98 23.78 14.04
CA GLY A 33 -21.53 23.72 14.20
C GLY A 33 -20.88 25.01 14.68
N TRP A 34 -21.64 26.08 15.01
CA TRP A 34 -21.09 27.38 15.43
C TRP A 34 -20.86 27.53 16.92
N PHE A 35 -21.45 26.64 17.75
CA PHE A 35 -21.54 26.84 19.20
C PHE A 35 -20.85 25.70 19.95
N SER A 36 -20.02 26.08 20.92
CA SER A 36 -19.36 25.18 21.87
C SER A 36 -20.32 24.70 22.94
N ASP A 37 -21.28 25.56 23.35
CA ASP A 37 -22.34 25.22 24.29
C ASP A 37 -23.67 25.86 23.88
N VAL A 38 -24.74 25.09 24.10
CA VAL A 38 -26.12 25.55 23.85
C VAL A 38 -27.00 25.12 25.01
N ARG A 39 -27.66 26.09 25.65
CA ARG A 39 -28.58 25.83 26.76
C ARG A 39 -29.93 26.47 26.46
N ILE A 40 -30.99 25.70 26.68
CA ILE A 40 -32.35 26.19 26.53
C ILE A 40 -33.03 26.10 27.90
N ASN A 41 -33.39 27.26 28.43
CA ASN A 41 -34.03 27.37 29.75
C ASN A 41 -35.45 27.94 29.60
N PRO A 42 -36.49 27.14 29.83
CA PRO A 42 -37.84 27.67 29.92
C PRO A 42 -38.04 28.36 31.27
N VAL A 43 -38.49 29.59 31.28
CA VAL A 43 -38.79 30.39 32.46
C VAL A 43 -40.27 30.78 32.46
N ASN A 44 -40.97 30.48 33.56
CA ASN A 44 -42.36 30.88 33.71
C ASN A 44 -42.50 32.42 33.89
N GLY A 45 -43.32 33.07 33.06
CA GLY A 45 -43.58 34.48 33.09
C GLY A 45 -45.08 34.77 33.13
N PRO A 46 -45.47 36.07 33.33
CA PRO A 46 -46.87 36.47 33.42
C PRO A 46 -47.68 36.24 32.12
N LEU A 47 -47.02 36.17 30.99
CA LEU A 47 -47.63 35.96 29.64
C LEU A 47 -47.44 34.54 29.12
N GLY A 48 -46.94 33.62 29.95
CA GLY A 48 -46.66 32.24 29.54
C GLY A 48 -45.18 31.84 29.78
N VAL A 49 -44.73 30.78 29.12
CA VAL A 49 -43.35 30.31 29.25
C VAL A 49 -42.46 31.10 28.31
N GLN A 50 -41.43 31.80 28.87
CA GLN A 50 -40.36 32.40 28.11
C GLN A 50 -39.24 31.36 27.89
N VAL A 51 -38.89 31.09 26.64
CA VAL A 51 -37.79 30.21 26.31
C VAL A 51 -36.53 31.06 26.10
N VAL A 52 -35.58 30.91 27.04
CA VAL A 52 -34.28 31.58 26.95
C VAL A 52 -33.24 30.64 26.35
N VAL A 53 -32.70 31.02 25.20
CA VAL A 53 -31.65 30.27 24.53
C VAL A 53 -30.33 30.98 24.76
N GLN A 54 -29.43 30.30 25.48
CA GLN A 54 -28.06 30.77 25.71
C GLN A 54 -27.13 29.96 24.82
N VAL A 55 -26.31 30.65 24.04
CA VAL A 55 -25.34 30.05 23.14
C VAL A 55 -23.95 30.62 23.39
N GLU A 56 -22.95 29.74 23.40
CA GLU A 56 -21.56 30.10 23.48
C GLU A 56 -20.88 29.74 22.15
N PRO A 57 -20.45 30.72 21.36
CA PRO A 57 -19.80 30.46 20.09
C PRO A 57 -18.40 29.89 20.28
N PHE A 58 -17.95 29.10 19.31
CA PHE A 58 -16.54 28.74 19.23
C PHE A 58 -15.67 30.00 19.04
N PRO A 59 -14.38 29.96 19.45
CA PRO A 59 -13.44 31.05 19.23
C PRO A 59 -13.20 31.25 17.74
N THR A 60 -12.55 32.39 17.42
CA THR A 60 -12.06 32.68 16.06
C THR A 60 -10.92 31.73 15.74
N LEU A 61 -11.01 30.97 14.64
CA LEU A 61 -9.98 30.02 14.22
C LEU A 61 -8.71 30.80 13.84
N SER A 62 -7.63 30.55 14.57
CA SER A 62 -6.32 31.15 14.32
C SER A 62 -5.36 30.24 13.60
N ARG A 63 -5.36 28.96 13.97
CA ARG A 63 -4.45 27.95 13.44
C ARG A 63 -4.99 26.53 13.67
N VAL A 64 -4.60 25.62 12.78
CA VAL A 64 -4.83 24.18 12.95
C VAL A 64 -3.49 23.46 13.11
N GLU A 65 -3.41 22.57 14.09
CA GLU A 65 -2.25 21.75 14.39
C GLU A 65 -2.64 20.27 14.37
N LEU A 66 -1.68 19.42 14.01
CA LEU A 66 -1.85 17.97 14.05
C LEU A 66 -1.06 17.38 15.21
N ASP A 67 -1.63 16.41 15.89
CA ASP A 67 -0.99 15.64 16.93
C ASP A 67 -1.12 14.13 16.60
N PRO A 68 0.01 13.42 16.41
CA PRO A 68 1.37 13.90 16.30
C PRO A 68 1.64 14.72 15.03
N VAL A 69 2.71 15.52 15.04
CA VAL A 69 3.23 16.21 13.84
C VAL A 69 3.70 15.18 12.83
N SER A 70 3.39 15.39 11.57
CA SER A 70 3.74 14.49 10.47
C SER A 70 4.94 15.02 9.69
N GLU A 71 5.98 14.20 9.55
CA GLU A 71 7.15 14.54 8.71
C GLU A 71 6.81 14.53 7.21
N GLU A 72 5.79 13.76 6.82
CA GLU A 72 5.35 13.60 5.43
C GLU A 72 4.43 14.72 4.94
N LEU A 73 3.92 15.55 5.85
CA LEU A 73 2.98 16.63 5.53
C LEU A 73 3.70 17.96 5.54
N PRO A 74 3.84 18.67 4.40
CA PRO A 74 4.34 20.01 4.35
C PRO A 74 3.40 20.99 5.07
N ASP A 75 3.94 21.93 5.84
CA ASP A 75 3.16 22.94 6.54
C ASP A 75 2.29 23.77 5.58
N GLU A 76 2.79 23.99 4.35
CA GLU A 76 2.09 24.73 3.31
C GLU A 76 0.76 24.06 2.92
N VAL A 77 0.65 22.73 2.99
CA VAL A 77 -0.59 22.02 2.68
C VAL A 77 -1.64 22.23 3.76
N VAL A 78 -1.25 22.24 5.03
CA VAL A 78 -2.16 22.58 6.14
C VAL A 78 -2.66 24.00 5.98
N GLU A 79 -1.74 24.94 5.70
CA GLU A 79 -2.07 26.34 5.49
C GLU A 79 -3.03 26.52 4.29
N GLU A 80 -2.74 25.89 3.14
CA GLU A 80 -3.60 25.96 1.95
C GLU A 80 -5.03 25.45 2.23
N ILE A 81 -5.16 24.34 2.96
CA ILE A 81 -6.44 23.72 3.24
C ILE A 81 -7.26 24.53 4.25
N PHE A 82 -6.66 25.05 5.32
CA PHE A 82 -7.39 25.66 6.45
C PHE A 82 -7.41 27.19 6.43
N SER A 83 -6.50 27.86 5.74
CA SER A 83 -6.41 29.33 5.69
C SER A 83 -7.69 30.05 5.25
N PRO A 84 -8.56 29.48 4.37
CA PRO A 84 -9.81 30.16 4.02
C PRO A 84 -10.76 30.39 5.21
N ASP A 85 -10.58 29.64 6.30
CA ASP A 85 -11.42 29.72 7.50
C ASP A 85 -10.73 30.45 8.66
N TYR A 86 -9.45 30.84 8.52
CA TYR A 86 -8.74 31.60 9.53
C TYR A 86 -9.32 33.05 9.68
N GLY A 87 -9.31 33.54 10.90
CA GLY A 87 -9.89 34.83 11.23
C GLY A 87 -11.41 34.87 11.31
N ARG A 88 -12.08 33.71 11.12
CA ARG A 88 -13.54 33.54 11.25
C ARG A 88 -13.87 32.72 12.49
N THR A 89 -15.09 32.90 13.02
CA THR A 89 -15.59 31.99 14.06
C THR A 89 -15.51 30.55 13.57
N LEU A 90 -14.92 29.66 14.36
CA LEU A 90 -14.81 28.25 14.03
C LEU A 90 -16.20 27.64 13.81
N ASN A 91 -16.37 26.94 12.70
CA ASN A 91 -17.53 26.10 12.43
C ASN A 91 -17.11 24.65 12.28
N LEU A 92 -17.67 23.74 13.11
CA LEU A 92 -17.29 22.33 13.10
C LEU A 92 -17.63 21.62 11.78
N ASN A 93 -18.68 22.05 11.09
CA ASN A 93 -19.05 21.47 9.80
C ASN A 93 -18.06 21.84 8.69
N ASP A 94 -17.56 23.07 8.71
CA ASP A 94 -16.54 23.52 7.77
C ASP A 94 -15.19 22.86 8.12
N LEU A 95 -14.85 22.77 9.41
CA LEU A 95 -13.68 22.02 9.88
C LEU A 95 -13.71 20.56 9.38
N GLN A 96 -14.85 19.89 9.47
CA GLN A 96 -15.01 18.51 8.96
C GLN A 96 -14.76 18.42 7.45
N LYS A 97 -15.17 19.39 6.66
CA LYS A 97 -14.87 19.43 5.22
C LYS A 97 -13.36 19.53 5.00
N ARG A 98 -12.69 20.48 5.68
CA ARG A 98 -11.25 20.64 5.59
C ARG A 98 -10.48 19.40 6.03
N MET A 99 -10.94 18.73 7.09
CA MET A 99 -10.37 17.43 7.51
C MET A 99 -10.48 16.37 6.42
N LYS A 100 -11.61 16.31 5.70
CA LYS A 100 -11.78 15.40 4.56
C LYS A 100 -10.84 15.77 3.40
N ASP A 101 -10.66 17.06 3.13
CA ASP A 101 -9.73 17.54 2.09
C ASP A 101 -8.29 17.13 2.43
N LEU A 102 -7.88 17.29 3.70
CA LEU A 102 -6.58 16.85 4.18
C LEU A 102 -6.42 15.33 4.11
N GLN A 103 -7.46 14.57 4.47
CA GLN A 103 -7.45 13.11 4.34
C GLN A 103 -7.36 12.67 2.88
N ALA A 104 -8.01 13.37 1.97
CA ALA A 104 -7.91 13.12 0.53
C ALA A 104 -6.50 13.41 0.00
N TRP A 105 -5.84 14.46 0.51
CA TRP A 105 -4.44 14.74 0.19
C TRP A 105 -3.54 13.56 0.59
N TYR A 106 -3.65 13.07 1.85
CA TYR A 106 -2.89 11.91 2.31
C TYR A 106 -3.11 10.68 1.42
N ALA A 107 -4.37 10.40 1.09
CA ALA A 107 -4.73 9.27 0.20
C ALA A 107 -4.12 9.44 -1.19
N GLY A 108 -4.10 10.67 -1.72
CA GLY A 108 -3.48 11.02 -3.01
C GLY A 108 -1.97 10.81 -3.04
N GLN A 109 -1.28 11.03 -1.90
CA GLN A 109 0.14 10.75 -1.75
C GLN A 109 0.45 9.26 -1.48
N GLY A 110 -0.58 8.43 -1.37
CA GLY A 110 -0.45 7.00 -1.11
C GLY A 110 -0.58 6.59 0.36
N TYR A 111 -0.73 7.52 1.28
CA TYR A 111 -0.92 7.26 2.72
C TYR A 111 -2.39 6.90 3.02
N SER A 112 -2.85 5.80 2.45
CA SER A 112 -4.28 5.40 2.46
C SER A 112 -4.79 4.95 3.83
N LEU A 113 -3.92 4.74 4.81
CA LEU A 113 -4.29 4.41 6.19
C LEU A 113 -4.38 5.65 7.08
N ALA A 114 -3.97 6.82 6.59
CA ALA A 114 -4.05 8.06 7.35
C ALA A 114 -5.50 8.38 7.72
N ARG A 115 -5.72 8.67 8.99
CA ARG A 115 -7.02 9.06 9.55
C ARG A 115 -6.86 10.32 10.36
N ILE A 116 -7.75 11.27 10.13
CA ILE A 116 -7.80 12.54 10.84
C ILE A 116 -9.11 12.57 11.62
N SER A 117 -9.02 12.86 12.88
CA SER A 117 -10.19 12.95 13.78
C SER A 117 -10.07 14.17 14.70
N GLY A 118 -11.19 14.60 15.25
CA GLY A 118 -11.23 15.74 16.16
C GLY A 118 -12.34 16.73 15.86
N PRO A 119 -12.24 17.92 16.42
CA PRO A 119 -11.09 18.46 17.16
C PRO A 119 -10.88 17.74 18.48
N GLU A 120 -9.62 17.43 18.83
CA GLU A 120 -9.28 16.89 20.14
C GLU A 120 -9.27 18.00 21.20
N ARG A 121 -8.82 19.17 20.81
CA ARG A 121 -8.78 20.37 21.63
C ARG A 121 -9.00 21.63 20.79
N VAL A 122 -9.74 22.57 21.35
CA VAL A 122 -9.91 23.94 20.84
C VAL A 122 -9.49 24.89 21.93
N SER A 123 -8.42 25.68 21.69
CA SER A 123 -7.94 26.66 22.67
C SER A 123 -8.75 27.96 22.61
N PRO A 124 -8.79 28.75 23.71
CA PRO A 124 -9.44 30.06 23.70
C PRO A 124 -8.87 31.03 22.65
N GLU A 125 -7.59 30.86 22.30
CA GLU A 125 -6.88 31.65 21.27
C GLU A 125 -7.22 31.18 19.84
N GLY A 126 -8.07 30.16 19.70
CA GLY A 126 -8.53 29.65 18.41
C GLY A 126 -7.56 28.67 17.73
N VAL A 127 -6.67 28.04 18.48
CA VAL A 127 -5.85 26.94 17.97
C VAL A 127 -6.64 25.65 18.09
N VAL A 128 -6.80 24.93 16.97
CA VAL A 128 -7.50 23.66 16.88
C VAL A 128 -6.48 22.54 16.72
N THR A 129 -6.47 21.59 17.65
CA THR A 129 -5.63 20.39 17.56
C THR A 129 -6.46 19.22 17.00
N LEU A 130 -6.02 18.67 15.88
CA LEU A 130 -6.60 17.50 15.25
C LEU A 130 -5.72 16.28 15.52
N LYS A 131 -6.33 15.13 15.78
CA LYS A 131 -5.61 13.87 15.95
C LYS A 131 -5.32 13.23 14.60
N LEU A 132 -4.05 12.92 14.36
CA LEU A 132 -3.59 12.21 13.19
C LEU A 132 -3.16 10.78 13.56
N ILE A 133 -3.69 9.79 12.83
CA ILE A 133 -3.21 8.41 12.84
C ILE A 133 -2.74 8.12 11.42
N GLN A 134 -1.44 7.99 11.21
CA GLN A 134 -0.87 7.78 9.86
C GLN A 134 -0.95 6.33 9.42
N GLY A 135 -0.87 5.40 10.35
CA GLY A 135 -0.79 3.96 10.09
C GLY A 135 0.63 3.54 9.69
N SER A 136 1.28 2.75 10.54
CA SER A 136 2.62 2.25 10.30
C SER A 136 2.60 0.76 9.95
N VAL A 137 3.70 0.31 9.35
CA VAL A 137 3.93 -1.10 9.03
C VAL A 137 4.55 -1.78 10.25
N ALA A 138 3.80 -2.66 10.91
CA ALA A 138 4.31 -3.43 12.04
C ALA A 138 5.19 -4.61 11.59
N GLY A 139 4.94 -5.13 10.38
CA GLY A 139 5.70 -6.25 9.83
C GLY A 139 5.30 -6.58 8.40
N VAL A 140 6.13 -7.43 7.76
CA VAL A 140 5.83 -8.02 6.45
C VAL A 140 5.94 -9.53 6.58
N GLU A 141 4.87 -10.24 6.26
CA GLU A 141 4.76 -11.69 6.28
C GLU A 141 4.59 -12.24 4.86
N VAL A 142 5.06 -13.45 4.62
CA VAL A 142 4.92 -14.15 3.34
C VAL A 142 4.17 -15.44 3.56
N ASP A 143 3.00 -15.56 2.92
CA ASP A 143 2.21 -16.77 2.87
C ASP A 143 2.25 -17.34 1.45
N PHE A 144 2.62 -18.63 1.30
CA PHE A 144 2.52 -19.31 0.02
C PHE A 144 1.10 -19.84 -0.19
N LEU A 145 0.59 -19.65 -1.41
CA LEU A 145 -0.77 -20.02 -1.78
C LEU A 145 -0.75 -21.04 -2.92
N ASN A 146 -1.77 -21.87 -3.00
CA ASN A 146 -2.02 -22.72 -4.17
C ASN A 146 -2.62 -21.89 -5.33
N SER A 147 -2.84 -22.52 -6.47
CA SER A 147 -3.44 -21.86 -7.65
C SER A 147 -4.86 -21.33 -7.43
N GLU A 148 -5.56 -21.80 -6.41
CA GLU A 148 -6.88 -21.34 -6.02
C GLU A 148 -6.82 -20.17 -5.02
N GLY A 149 -5.63 -19.88 -4.50
CA GLY A 149 -5.40 -18.81 -3.54
C GLY A 149 -5.60 -19.19 -2.08
N ASN A 150 -5.59 -20.50 -1.77
CA ASN A 150 -5.65 -21.03 -0.41
C ASN A 150 -4.24 -21.16 0.17
N SER A 151 -4.09 -20.89 1.46
CA SER A 151 -2.82 -21.02 2.21
C SER A 151 -2.59 -22.42 2.78
N THR A 152 -3.59 -23.30 2.69
CA THR A 152 -3.54 -24.68 3.14
C THR A 152 -3.88 -25.65 2.01
N ASP A 153 -3.34 -26.86 2.08
CA ASP A 153 -3.68 -27.95 1.19
C ASP A 153 -5.01 -28.62 1.56
N GLU A 154 -5.38 -29.69 0.85
CA GLU A 154 -6.60 -30.46 1.09
C GLU A 154 -6.64 -31.16 2.47
N ASN A 155 -5.48 -31.34 3.11
CA ASN A 155 -5.35 -31.94 4.45
C ASN A 155 -5.37 -30.88 5.57
N GLY A 156 -5.37 -29.59 5.22
CA GLY A 156 -5.28 -28.47 6.16
C GLY A 156 -3.84 -28.09 6.54
N ASP A 157 -2.83 -28.67 5.89
CA ASP A 157 -1.43 -28.34 6.12
C ASP A 157 -1.05 -27.04 5.38
N PRO A 158 -0.21 -26.16 5.98
CA PRO A 158 0.24 -24.94 5.33
C PRO A 158 1.03 -25.22 4.05
N ILE A 159 0.72 -24.51 2.98
CA ILE A 159 1.44 -24.62 1.72
C ILE A 159 2.87 -24.11 1.89
N ARG A 160 3.84 -24.94 1.51
CA ARG A 160 5.25 -24.58 1.54
C ARG A 160 5.71 -24.23 0.14
N GLY A 161 6.19 -22.97 -0.02
CA GLY A 161 6.77 -22.53 -1.28
C GLY A 161 8.13 -23.19 -1.56
N LYS A 162 8.44 -23.36 -2.84
CA LYS A 162 9.78 -23.69 -3.33
C LYS A 162 10.73 -22.51 -3.08
N THR A 163 10.26 -21.28 -3.34
CA THR A 163 11.01 -20.04 -3.16
C THR A 163 11.25 -19.76 -1.68
N LYS A 164 12.47 -19.34 -1.37
CA LYS A 164 12.82 -18.93 -0.01
C LYS A 164 12.19 -17.56 0.31
N GLU A 165 11.58 -17.40 1.48
CA GLU A 165 10.94 -16.15 1.91
C GLU A 165 11.83 -14.91 1.73
N TRP A 166 13.14 -15.03 2.04
CA TRP A 166 14.08 -13.92 1.88
C TRP A 166 14.21 -13.44 0.43
N VAL A 167 13.89 -14.28 -0.57
CA VAL A 167 13.86 -13.90 -2.00
C VAL A 167 12.69 -12.95 -2.26
N VAL A 168 11.55 -13.19 -1.61
CA VAL A 168 10.38 -12.31 -1.67
C VAL A 168 10.69 -11.01 -0.90
N ILE A 169 11.10 -11.13 0.36
CA ILE A 169 11.33 -9.99 1.27
C ILE A 169 12.37 -9.00 0.72
N ARG A 170 13.43 -9.48 0.07
CA ARG A 170 14.46 -8.58 -0.50
C ARG A 170 13.93 -7.67 -1.61
N GLU A 171 12.83 -8.03 -2.26
CA GLU A 171 12.17 -7.20 -3.28
C GLU A 171 11.24 -6.15 -2.67
N ILE A 172 10.93 -6.25 -1.37
CA ILE A 172 10.07 -5.32 -0.64
C ILE A 172 10.93 -4.21 -0.04
N SER A 173 10.63 -2.97 -0.42
CA SER A 173 11.32 -1.79 0.11
C SER A 173 10.65 -1.22 1.35
N VAL A 174 9.40 -1.60 1.60
CA VAL A 174 8.66 -1.24 2.81
C VAL A 174 9.19 -2.05 3.99
N GLN A 175 9.57 -1.36 5.08
CA GLN A 175 10.14 -1.98 6.27
C GLN A 175 9.25 -1.78 7.50
N PRO A 176 9.37 -2.65 8.51
CA PRO A 176 8.73 -2.42 9.81
C PRO A 176 9.16 -1.07 10.38
N GLY A 177 8.19 -0.28 10.86
CA GLY A 177 8.38 1.08 11.34
C GLY A 177 8.14 2.18 10.30
N ASP A 178 8.09 1.84 9.00
CA ASP A 178 7.74 2.82 7.96
C ASP A 178 6.25 3.22 8.08
N THR A 179 5.94 4.49 7.77
CA THR A 179 4.56 4.89 7.48
C THR A 179 4.06 4.14 6.25
N PHE A 180 2.88 3.52 6.35
CA PHE A 180 2.33 2.76 5.24
C PHE A 180 2.08 3.65 4.03
N ASN A 181 2.66 3.29 2.90
CA ASN A 181 2.44 3.96 1.62
C ASN A 181 2.08 2.96 0.52
N ARG A 182 0.85 3.05 0.02
CA ARG A 182 0.33 2.17 -1.02
C ARG A 182 1.15 2.24 -2.31
N ASN A 183 1.56 3.44 -2.72
CA ASN A 183 2.31 3.62 -3.97
C ASN A 183 3.70 2.95 -3.91
N LYS A 184 4.33 2.98 -2.72
CA LYS A 184 5.60 2.28 -2.47
C LYS A 184 5.40 0.77 -2.56
N LEU A 185 4.35 0.25 -1.91
CA LEU A 185 4.02 -1.17 -1.93
C LEU A 185 3.65 -1.66 -3.35
N GLU A 186 2.88 -0.89 -4.12
CA GLU A 186 2.55 -1.23 -5.52
C GLU A 186 3.81 -1.34 -6.40
N LYS A 187 4.81 -0.50 -6.19
CA LYS A 187 6.11 -0.62 -6.87
C LYS A 187 6.84 -1.90 -6.47
N ASP A 188 6.77 -2.28 -5.20
CA ASP A 188 7.35 -3.51 -4.70
C ASP A 188 6.69 -4.75 -5.33
N ILE A 189 5.36 -4.75 -5.40
CA ILE A 189 4.59 -5.81 -6.06
C ILE A 189 4.98 -5.93 -7.55
N LYS A 190 5.10 -4.81 -8.25
CA LYS A 190 5.56 -4.80 -9.65
C LYS A 190 6.96 -5.41 -9.79
N ARG A 191 7.86 -5.18 -8.82
CA ARG A 191 9.19 -5.81 -8.82
C ARG A 191 9.09 -7.32 -8.62
N LEU A 192 8.23 -7.79 -7.72
CA LEU A 192 7.98 -9.22 -7.54
C LEU A 192 7.50 -9.89 -8.82
N TYR A 193 6.53 -9.31 -9.52
CA TYR A 193 6.10 -9.81 -10.83
C TYR A 193 7.23 -9.77 -11.86
N GLY A 194 8.09 -8.76 -11.81
CA GLY A 194 9.26 -8.62 -12.70
C GLY A 194 10.28 -9.75 -12.55
N THR A 195 10.30 -10.47 -11.41
CA THR A 195 11.16 -11.65 -11.21
C THR A 195 10.72 -12.86 -12.05
N GLN A 196 9.48 -12.88 -12.49
CA GLN A 196 8.85 -14.01 -13.20
C GLN A 196 8.86 -15.34 -12.40
N LEU A 197 8.91 -15.24 -11.07
CA LEU A 197 8.84 -16.40 -10.17
C LEU A 197 7.41 -16.67 -9.68
N PHE A 198 6.54 -15.70 -9.82
CA PHE A 198 5.21 -15.69 -9.22
C PHE A 198 4.14 -15.42 -10.29
N SER A 199 3.08 -16.22 -10.26
CA SER A 199 1.91 -16.04 -11.12
C SER A 199 0.90 -15.09 -10.54
N ASP A 200 0.83 -15.00 -9.19
CA ASP A 200 -0.02 -14.03 -8.49
C ASP A 200 0.61 -13.59 -7.16
N VAL A 201 0.33 -12.35 -6.77
CA VAL A 201 0.75 -11.75 -5.50
C VAL A 201 -0.44 -11.00 -4.91
N LYS A 202 -1.05 -11.57 -3.88
CA LYS A 202 -2.15 -10.96 -3.13
C LYS A 202 -1.61 -10.20 -1.93
N VAL A 203 -2.14 -9.00 -1.71
CA VAL A 203 -1.79 -8.20 -0.53
C VAL A 203 -2.97 -8.15 0.42
N THR A 204 -2.72 -8.50 1.67
CA THR A 204 -3.69 -8.37 2.76
C THR A 204 -3.06 -7.53 3.87
N LEU A 205 -3.80 -6.55 4.36
CA LEU A 205 -3.40 -5.75 5.51
C LEU A 205 -4.12 -6.30 6.75
N LYS A 206 -3.35 -6.87 7.68
CA LYS A 206 -3.87 -7.35 8.96
C LYS A 206 -3.69 -6.25 10.00
N PRO A 207 -4.76 -5.70 10.61
CA PRO A 207 -4.62 -4.70 11.67
C PRO A 207 -3.98 -5.30 12.92
N VAL A 208 -3.17 -4.50 13.61
CA VAL A 208 -2.57 -4.87 14.90
C VAL A 208 -3.53 -4.46 16.03
N PRO A 209 -4.08 -5.41 16.83
CA PRO A 209 -5.14 -5.10 17.79
C PRO A 209 -4.78 -4.08 18.86
N GLU A 210 -3.51 -4.06 19.29
CA GLU A 210 -3.03 -3.20 20.38
C GLU A 210 -2.47 -1.85 19.89
N GLN A 211 -2.36 -1.65 18.57
CA GLN A 211 -1.79 -0.45 17.95
C GLN A 211 -2.74 0.07 16.86
N PRO A 212 -3.70 0.94 17.22
CA PRO A 212 -4.67 1.45 16.25
C PRO A 212 -4.00 2.18 15.09
N GLY A 213 -4.26 1.70 13.89
CA GLY A 213 -3.69 2.25 12.65
C GLY A 213 -2.53 1.44 12.09
N ASP A 214 -1.84 0.64 12.90
CA ASP A 214 -0.73 -0.19 12.45
C ASP A 214 -1.20 -1.48 11.78
N VAL A 215 -0.45 -1.90 10.77
CA VAL A 215 -0.80 -3.07 9.97
C VAL A 215 0.41 -3.98 9.74
N VAL A 216 0.15 -5.28 9.69
CA VAL A 216 1.06 -6.26 9.12
C VAL A 216 0.68 -6.47 7.67
N ILE A 217 1.64 -6.31 6.76
CA ILE A 217 1.47 -6.59 5.33
C ILE A 217 1.69 -8.07 5.11
N VAL A 218 0.66 -8.79 4.67
CA VAL A 218 0.75 -10.21 4.32
C VAL A 218 0.76 -10.34 2.82
N LEU A 219 1.85 -10.90 2.29
CA LEU A 219 2.04 -11.18 0.87
C LEU A 219 1.66 -12.64 0.58
N GLY A 220 0.48 -12.84 0.02
CA GLY A 220 0.01 -14.14 -0.45
C GLY A 220 0.60 -14.44 -1.83
N ILE A 221 1.54 -15.38 -1.91
CA ILE A 221 2.35 -15.66 -3.10
C ILE A 221 1.89 -16.95 -3.77
N VAL A 222 1.50 -16.86 -5.03
CA VAL A 222 1.27 -18.02 -5.90
C VAL A 222 2.49 -18.20 -6.79
N GLU A 223 3.23 -19.29 -6.62
CA GLU A 223 4.40 -19.59 -7.43
C GLU A 223 4.03 -20.06 -8.82
N GLN A 224 4.89 -19.76 -9.80
CA GLN A 224 4.78 -20.35 -11.13
C GLN A 224 5.89 -21.38 -11.39
N SER A 225 5.69 -22.23 -12.40
CA SER A 225 6.73 -23.17 -12.83
C SER A 225 7.89 -22.40 -13.46
N THR A 226 9.10 -22.62 -12.95
CA THR A 226 10.32 -21.95 -13.40
C THR A 226 11.25 -22.86 -14.19
N GLY A 227 10.96 -24.18 -14.16
CA GLY A 227 11.73 -25.19 -14.87
C GLY A 227 11.18 -25.46 -16.27
N GLN A 228 12.07 -25.52 -17.25
CA GLN A 228 11.75 -25.89 -18.64
C GLN A 228 12.74 -26.93 -19.13
N LEU A 229 12.21 -27.95 -19.80
CA LEU A 229 12.99 -28.97 -20.52
C LEU A 229 12.52 -29.00 -21.97
N SER A 230 13.44 -28.83 -22.89
CA SER A 230 13.17 -28.94 -24.32
C SER A 230 14.20 -29.82 -25.00
N GLY A 231 13.82 -30.42 -26.10
CA GLY A 231 14.71 -31.23 -26.92
C GLY A 231 14.28 -31.20 -28.38
N GLY A 232 15.24 -31.44 -29.28
CA GLY A 232 14.97 -31.40 -30.69
C GLY A 232 16.05 -32.12 -31.50
N LEU A 233 15.70 -32.46 -32.72
CA LEU A 233 16.62 -32.98 -33.74
C LEU A 233 16.71 -31.97 -34.87
N GLY A 234 17.89 -31.82 -35.43
CA GLY A 234 18.15 -30.89 -36.54
C GLY A 234 19.22 -31.39 -37.50
N TYR A 235 19.38 -30.68 -38.59
CA TYR A 235 20.46 -30.88 -39.54
C TYR A 235 21.10 -29.53 -39.91
N SER A 236 22.41 -29.51 -39.90
CA SER A 236 23.18 -28.38 -40.44
C SER A 236 24.40 -28.87 -41.19
N GLN A 237 24.92 -28.07 -42.15
CA GLN A 237 26.13 -28.43 -42.89
C GLN A 237 27.36 -28.61 -42.02
N SER A 238 27.45 -27.84 -40.91
CA SER A 238 28.60 -27.86 -39.98
C SER A 238 28.54 -28.96 -38.94
N GLN A 239 27.35 -29.49 -38.60
CA GLN A 239 27.17 -30.48 -37.53
C GLN A 239 26.61 -31.82 -38.04
N GLY A 240 26.19 -31.86 -39.34
CA GLY A 240 25.43 -33.00 -39.84
C GLY A 240 24.05 -33.08 -39.17
N VAL A 241 23.58 -34.32 -38.96
CA VAL A 241 22.41 -34.58 -38.11
C VAL A 241 22.82 -34.37 -36.64
N PHE A 242 22.08 -33.57 -35.89
CA PHE A 242 22.34 -33.35 -34.47
C PHE A 242 21.08 -33.44 -33.63
N GLY A 243 21.27 -33.77 -32.38
CA GLY A 243 20.27 -33.69 -31.32
C GLY A 243 20.66 -32.63 -30.30
N GLN A 244 19.67 -31.97 -29.74
CA GLN A 244 19.88 -31.00 -28.65
C GLN A 244 18.92 -31.26 -27.50
N VAL A 245 19.39 -30.99 -26.28
CA VAL A 245 18.61 -30.98 -25.06
C VAL A 245 18.94 -29.71 -24.30
N GLN A 246 17.92 -28.98 -23.90
CA GLN A 246 18.04 -27.78 -23.10
C GLN A 246 17.22 -27.91 -21.82
N LEU A 247 17.85 -27.65 -20.69
CA LEU A 247 17.22 -27.55 -19.38
C LEU A 247 17.48 -26.17 -18.81
N GLN A 248 16.44 -25.55 -18.30
CA GLN A 248 16.53 -24.22 -17.69
C GLN A 248 15.66 -24.20 -16.43
N ASP A 249 16.15 -23.56 -15.35
CA ASP A 249 15.36 -23.24 -14.17
C ASP A 249 15.78 -21.85 -13.68
N SER A 250 14.81 -20.93 -13.55
CA SER A 250 15.04 -19.57 -13.06
C SER A 250 14.90 -19.41 -11.56
N ASN A 251 14.54 -20.50 -10.86
CA ASN A 251 14.41 -20.53 -9.39
C ASN A 251 15.08 -21.75 -8.77
N PHE A 252 16.30 -22.00 -9.18
CA PHE A 252 17.03 -23.17 -8.74
C PHE A 252 17.26 -23.15 -7.21
N PHE A 253 16.90 -24.23 -6.52
CA PHE A 253 16.83 -24.35 -5.06
C PHE A 253 15.95 -23.29 -4.35
N GLY A 254 15.05 -22.62 -5.07
CA GLY A 254 14.19 -21.57 -4.52
C GLY A 254 14.92 -20.26 -4.18
N ARG A 255 16.08 -20.03 -4.78
CA ARG A 255 16.95 -18.89 -4.49
C ARG A 255 16.92 -17.81 -5.57
N ALA A 256 16.01 -17.94 -6.55
CA ALA A 256 15.97 -17.12 -7.77
C ALA A 256 17.27 -17.24 -8.59
N TRP A 257 18.01 -18.32 -8.46
CA TRP A 257 19.15 -18.60 -9.30
C TRP A 257 18.71 -19.10 -10.66
N ASN A 258 19.29 -18.55 -11.72
CA ASN A 258 19.08 -19.06 -13.07
C ASN A 258 20.18 -20.07 -13.39
N ILE A 259 19.77 -21.29 -13.71
CA ILE A 259 20.65 -22.32 -14.24
C ILE A 259 20.15 -22.73 -15.62
N GLY A 260 21.08 -22.87 -16.57
CA GLY A 260 20.79 -23.32 -17.92
C GLY A 260 21.83 -24.34 -18.35
N LEU A 261 21.38 -25.52 -18.79
CA LEU A 261 22.22 -26.53 -19.41
C LEU A 261 21.73 -26.72 -20.84
N ASN A 262 22.63 -26.57 -21.81
CA ASN A 262 22.37 -26.86 -23.21
C ASN A 262 23.41 -27.88 -23.69
N VAL A 263 22.96 -29.00 -24.19
CA VAL A 263 23.79 -30.06 -24.78
C VAL A 263 23.33 -30.28 -26.20
N THR A 264 24.26 -30.10 -27.13
CA THR A 264 24.07 -30.41 -28.54
C THR A 264 25.10 -31.47 -28.93
N TYR A 265 24.68 -32.56 -29.56
CA TYR A 265 25.57 -33.59 -30.07
C TYR A 265 25.18 -33.93 -31.48
N GLY A 266 26.14 -33.87 -32.38
CA GLY A 266 25.93 -34.09 -33.81
C GLY A 266 27.01 -34.99 -34.42
N GLN A 267 26.85 -35.30 -35.71
CA GLN A 267 27.71 -36.18 -36.48
C GLN A 267 29.18 -35.75 -36.49
N TYR A 268 29.43 -34.41 -36.41
CA TYR A 268 30.77 -33.83 -36.51
C TYR A 268 31.27 -33.16 -35.25
N GLY A 269 30.59 -33.37 -34.13
CA GLY A 269 30.99 -32.86 -32.83
C GLY A 269 29.86 -32.60 -31.86
N GLY A 270 30.23 -32.09 -30.71
CA GLY A 270 29.28 -31.77 -29.62
C GLY A 270 29.64 -30.51 -28.87
N LEU A 271 28.63 -29.91 -28.29
CA LEU A 271 28.73 -28.74 -27.41
C LEU A 271 27.90 -28.98 -26.17
N ALA A 272 28.50 -28.75 -25.01
CA ALA A 272 27.75 -28.65 -23.74
C ALA A 272 28.05 -27.30 -23.11
N ASN A 273 27.00 -26.58 -22.72
CA ASN A 273 27.11 -25.27 -22.10
C ASN A 273 26.27 -25.25 -20.83
N LEU A 274 26.92 -24.95 -19.69
CA LEU A 274 26.29 -24.75 -18.39
C LEU A 274 26.43 -23.27 -18.02
N ASN A 275 25.29 -22.60 -17.82
CA ASN A 275 25.21 -21.24 -17.39
C ASN A 275 24.62 -21.15 -15.98
N PHE A 276 25.19 -20.32 -15.14
CA PHE A 276 24.67 -20.02 -13.81
C PHE A 276 24.61 -18.48 -13.65
N THR A 277 23.52 -18.00 -13.09
CA THR A 277 23.39 -16.58 -12.72
C THR A 277 22.68 -16.47 -11.39
N ASP A 278 23.33 -15.81 -10.43
CA ASP A 278 22.67 -15.26 -9.24
C ASP A 278 22.34 -13.79 -9.54
N PRO A 279 21.07 -13.42 -9.70
CA PRO A 279 20.70 -12.06 -10.06
C PRO A 279 20.89 -11.06 -8.94
N TRP A 280 20.95 -11.54 -7.69
CA TRP A 280 21.15 -10.70 -6.51
C TRP A 280 21.69 -11.52 -5.35
N ILE A 281 22.98 -11.36 -5.09
CA ILE A 281 23.70 -12.07 -4.03
C ILE A 281 23.02 -11.78 -2.68
N LYS A 282 22.73 -12.84 -1.92
CA LYS A 282 22.06 -12.73 -0.62
C LYS A 282 22.82 -11.82 0.33
N GLY A 283 22.12 -10.82 0.90
CA GLY A 283 22.68 -9.87 1.87
C GLY A 283 23.40 -8.65 1.25
N ASP A 284 23.51 -8.60 -0.09
CA ASP A 284 24.06 -7.43 -0.76
C ASP A 284 23.00 -6.33 -0.91
N LYS A 285 23.35 -5.09 -0.54
CA LYS A 285 22.48 -3.91 -0.62
C LYS A 285 22.43 -3.26 -2.02
N HIS A 286 23.41 -3.58 -2.86
CA HIS A 286 23.60 -2.94 -4.17
C HIS A 286 23.05 -3.75 -5.33
N ARG A 287 22.35 -4.87 -5.06
CA ARG A 287 21.81 -5.79 -6.07
C ARG A 287 22.90 -6.35 -7.00
N THR A 288 24.07 -6.64 -6.45
CA THR A 288 25.18 -7.23 -7.20
C THR A 288 24.74 -8.59 -7.75
N SER A 289 24.94 -8.80 -9.05
CA SER A 289 24.71 -10.09 -9.71
C SER A 289 26.03 -10.82 -9.96
N PHE A 290 25.97 -12.13 -9.94
CA PHE A 290 27.08 -13.00 -10.33
C PHE A 290 26.64 -13.87 -11.50
N ARG A 291 27.51 -14.00 -12.53
CA ARG A 291 27.29 -14.88 -13.67
C ARG A 291 28.54 -15.71 -13.93
N GLY A 292 28.34 -17.01 -14.13
CA GLY A 292 29.38 -17.94 -14.55
C GLY A 292 28.89 -18.82 -15.69
N SER A 293 29.79 -19.16 -16.60
CA SER A 293 29.51 -20.13 -17.67
C SER A 293 30.66 -21.10 -17.84
N LEU A 294 30.31 -22.36 -18.08
CA LEU A 294 31.24 -23.42 -18.41
C LEU A 294 30.79 -24.04 -19.73
N PHE A 295 31.71 -24.16 -20.68
CA PHE A 295 31.42 -24.80 -21.94
C PHE A 295 32.46 -25.85 -22.28
N LEU A 296 32.01 -26.93 -22.92
CA LEU A 296 32.81 -28.00 -23.50
C LEU A 296 32.44 -28.10 -24.97
N SER A 297 33.43 -28.05 -25.82
CA SER A 297 33.23 -28.14 -27.26
C SER A 297 34.19 -29.17 -27.85
N GLN A 298 33.67 -30.05 -28.66
CA GLN A 298 34.42 -30.99 -29.46
C GLN A 298 34.02 -30.85 -30.92
N GLN A 299 34.97 -30.55 -31.75
CA GLN A 299 34.76 -30.41 -33.21
C GLN A 299 35.69 -31.32 -33.96
N VAL A 300 35.16 -31.99 -34.99
CA VAL A 300 35.97 -32.74 -35.94
C VAL A 300 36.37 -31.78 -37.05
N PRO A 301 37.67 -31.53 -37.29
CA PRO A 301 38.11 -30.64 -38.36
C PRO A 301 37.68 -31.21 -39.71
N GLN A 302 36.94 -30.41 -40.49
CA GLN A 302 36.66 -30.76 -41.90
C GLN A 302 37.82 -30.28 -42.73
N VAL A 303 38.63 -31.22 -43.23
CA VAL A 303 39.68 -30.93 -44.20
C VAL A 303 39.03 -30.94 -45.57
N PHE A 304 38.92 -29.80 -46.20
CA PHE A 304 38.56 -29.73 -47.61
C PHE A 304 39.81 -30.17 -48.42
N GLN A 305 39.78 -31.37 -48.97
CA GLN A 305 40.72 -31.72 -50.04
C GLN A 305 40.26 -30.97 -51.28
N SER A 306 41.04 -30.01 -51.74
CA SER A 306 40.91 -29.52 -53.09
C SER A 306 41.41 -30.69 -54.01
N GLU A 307 40.52 -31.21 -54.82
CA GLU A 307 40.96 -32.03 -55.96
C GLU A 307 41.78 -31.06 -56.88
N ASP A 308 43.05 -31.21 -56.72
CA ASP A 308 44.00 -30.69 -57.78
C ASP A 308 43.73 -31.43 -59.06
N SER A 309 42.95 -30.87 -59.97
CA SER A 309 42.79 -31.36 -61.31
C SER A 309 44.11 -31.13 -62.04
N GLY A 310 45.04 -32.01 -61.85
CA GLY A 310 46.21 -32.11 -62.60
C GLY A 310 45.87 -32.51 -64.08
N ASN A 311 46.15 -31.68 -64.95
CA ASN A 311 46.26 -31.96 -66.36
C ASN A 311 47.50 -32.80 -66.63
#